data_3e7da64f1a1e2821e056b9642dc9ba8a
#
_entry.id   3e7da64f1a1e2821e056b9642dc9ba8a
#
_cell.length_a   1.000
_cell.length_b   1.000
_cell.length_c   1.000
_cell.angle_alpha   90.00
_cell.angle_beta   90.00
_cell.angle_gamma   90.00
#
_symmetry.space_group_name_H-M   'P 1'
#
loop_
_entity.id
_entity.type
_entity.pdbx_description
1 polymer ?
#
loop_
_entity_poly.entity_id
_entity_poly.type
_entity_poly.pdbx_seq_one_letter_code
_entity_poly.pdbx_strand_id
1 'polypeptide(L)'
;MAVLRVNGLTKYFGINSVFENVSFELKSGEHIGLVGANGAGKTTLLKCIMGREEADRGTIKTSDGAVIGYLRQDFDYAGETIRDEMEEAWEDVLFYKDRMERLAAELEFHKDDADLVLEYGKTEARFEFLGGYDYESATKKILRGLGFTEEDWDRDIHSFSGGQKVRINLAAAFVRHPDFLLLDEPTNHLDMGMLEWLEDYLRSYKGGVLMISHDRYFLDAAATGIIDLENHRIHSYRGGYTRYMDTKTRETAAYEKAYEKQQEHIRETEEYIRRYKAGIKSKQARGRQSQLNRLERLEKPNRQATFRFHFTPPDDCADKVLDILHGTAGYNGTPLFKDIEMHIKKGEAVGLIGPNGAGKTTLLKMITGELA
;
A
#
# COMPACT_ATOMS: atom_id res chain seq x y z
N MET A 1 8.74 -0.32 -22.61
CA MET A 1 7.99 -0.68 -21.39
C MET A 1 8.97 -0.82 -20.25
N ALA A 2 8.81 -0.05 -19.19
CA ALA A 2 9.66 -0.18 -18.01
C ALA A 2 9.34 -1.47 -17.25
N VAL A 3 10.36 -2.11 -16.68
CA VAL A 3 10.24 -3.34 -15.89
C VAL A 3 11.08 -3.19 -14.63
N LEU A 4 10.44 -3.45 -13.47
CA LEU A 4 11.12 -3.63 -12.20
C LEU A 4 11.13 -5.13 -11.89
N ARG A 5 12.33 -5.69 -11.71
CA ARG A 5 12.52 -7.13 -11.48
C ARG A 5 13.20 -7.37 -10.16
N VAL A 6 12.58 -8.18 -9.32
CA VAL A 6 13.11 -8.68 -8.05
C VAL A 6 13.43 -10.15 -8.24
N ASN A 7 14.68 -10.58 -7.95
CA ASN A 7 15.13 -11.95 -8.14
C ASN A 7 15.79 -12.48 -6.87
N GLY A 8 15.22 -13.54 -6.30
CA GLY A 8 15.79 -14.28 -5.18
C GLY A 8 16.03 -13.47 -3.93
N LEU A 9 15.24 -12.41 -3.72
CA LEU A 9 15.46 -11.47 -2.61
C LEU A 9 15.23 -12.17 -1.27
N THR A 10 16.18 -12.01 -0.36
CA THR A 10 16.12 -12.59 0.98
C THR A 10 16.54 -11.54 1.99
N LYS A 11 15.81 -11.44 3.11
CA LYS A 11 16.09 -10.51 4.20
C LYS A 11 15.92 -11.15 5.56
N TYR A 12 16.90 -10.90 6.43
CA TYR A 12 16.89 -11.30 7.83
C TYR A 12 17.05 -10.08 8.73
N PHE A 13 16.47 -10.12 9.92
CA PHE A 13 16.83 -9.24 11.03
C PHE A 13 17.43 -10.11 12.16
N GLY A 14 18.75 -10.11 12.26
CA GLY A 14 19.46 -11.03 13.13
C GLY A 14 19.22 -12.49 12.71
N ILE A 15 18.62 -13.29 13.60
CA ILE A 15 18.29 -14.71 13.32
C ILE A 15 16.88 -14.89 12.70
N ASN A 16 16.08 -13.82 12.66
CA ASN A 16 14.71 -13.91 12.19
C ASN A 16 14.63 -13.68 10.69
N SER A 17 14.11 -14.67 9.97
CA SER A 17 13.78 -14.51 8.54
C SER A 17 12.58 -13.61 8.38
N VAL A 18 12.70 -12.61 7.53
CA VAL A 18 11.56 -11.75 7.13
C VAL A 18 10.92 -12.31 5.87
N PHE A 19 11.73 -12.53 4.83
CA PHE A 19 11.31 -13.22 3.61
C PHE A 19 12.51 -13.90 2.95
N GLU A 20 12.24 -14.97 2.19
CA GLU A 20 13.26 -15.81 1.57
C GLU A 20 12.93 -16.08 0.10
N ASN A 21 13.94 -15.89 -0.76
CA ASN A 21 13.89 -16.20 -2.19
C ASN A 21 12.67 -15.59 -2.91
N VAL A 22 12.36 -14.35 -2.60
CA VAL A 22 11.26 -13.59 -3.21
C VAL A 22 11.64 -13.18 -4.63
N SER A 23 10.79 -13.55 -5.61
CA SER A 23 11.02 -13.22 -7.02
C SER A 23 9.72 -12.82 -7.70
N PHE A 24 9.67 -11.64 -8.30
CA PHE A 24 8.55 -11.16 -9.10
C PHE A 24 8.98 -10.08 -10.08
N GLU A 25 8.13 -9.77 -11.03
CA GLU A 25 8.27 -8.66 -11.96
C GLU A 25 7.08 -7.74 -11.83
N LEU A 26 7.33 -6.44 -11.96
CA LEU A 26 6.32 -5.40 -12.09
C LEU A 26 6.59 -4.66 -13.41
N LYS A 27 5.58 -4.59 -14.28
CA LYS A 27 5.67 -3.94 -15.59
C LYS A 27 4.81 -2.69 -15.62
N SER A 28 5.15 -1.76 -16.51
CA SER A 28 4.28 -0.61 -16.79
C SER A 28 2.85 -1.09 -17.10
N GLY A 29 1.86 -0.47 -16.46
CA GLY A 29 0.45 -0.81 -16.57
C GLY A 29 0.00 -1.97 -15.67
N GLU A 30 0.90 -2.62 -14.93
CA GLU A 30 0.53 -3.59 -13.92
C GLU A 30 0.40 -2.92 -12.54
N HIS A 31 -0.72 -3.15 -11.89
CA HIS A 31 -0.99 -2.67 -10.53
C HIS A 31 -1.10 -3.85 -9.60
N ILE A 32 -0.13 -4.02 -8.72
CA ILE A 32 -0.02 -5.18 -7.85
C ILE A 32 -0.29 -4.77 -6.41
N GLY A 33 -1.27 -5.42 -5.78
CA GLY A 33 -1.50 -5.35 -4.35
C GLY A 33 -0.59 -6.33 -3.60
N LEU A 34 0.21 -5.85 -2.66
CA LEU A 34 1.04 -6.67 -1.78
C LEU A 34 0.31 -6.87 -0.46
N VAL A 35 -0.16 -8.09 -0.23
CA VAL A 35 -0.92 -8.47 0.96
C VAL A 35 -0.12 -9.45 1.84
N GLY A 36 -0.58 -9.66 3.06
CA GLY A 36 0.04 -10.55 4.04
C GLY A 36 -0.23 -10.08 5.47
N ALA A 37 0.04 -10.92 6.46
CA ALA A 37 -0.15 -10.59 7.87
C ALA A 37 0.66 -9.35 8.31
N ASN A 38 0.25 -8.73 9.42
CA ASN A 38 1.07 -7.68 10.04
C ASN A 38 2.40 -8.28 10.48
N GLY A 39 3.50 -7.57 10.18
CA GLY A 39 4.85 -8.05 10.44
C GLY A 39 5.39 -9.07 9.42
N ALA A 40 4.65 -9.43 8.37
CA ALA A 40 5.13 -10.35 7.32
C ALA A 40 6.32 -9.80 6.49
N GLY A 41 6.66 -8.51 6.61
CA GLY A 41 7.78 -7.90 5.91
C GLY A 41 7.40 -7.10 4.65
N LYS A 42 6.12 -6.77 4.45
CA LYS A 42 5.64 -6.00 3.30
C LYS A 42 6.37 -4.66 3.13
N THR A 43 6.38 -3.82 4.16
CA THR A 43 7.09 -2.53 4.17
C THR A 43 8.60 -2.71 4.02
N THR A 44 9.18 -3.77 4.60
CA THR A 44 10.60 -4.10 4.44
C THR A 44 10.93 -4.42 2.98
N LEU A 45 10.06 -5.17 2.29
CA LEU A 45 10.22 -5.46 0.88
C LEU A 45 10.21 -4.17 0.03
N LEU A 46 9.27 -3.24 0.29
CA LEU A 46 9.27 -1.92 -0.38
C LEU A 46 10.56 -1.15 -0.09
N LYS A 47 11.04 -1.12 1.17
CA LYS A 47 12.29 -0.45 1.53
C LYS A 47 13.50 -1.06 0.82
N CYS A 48 13.56 -2.38 0.65
CA CYS A 48 14.60 -3.03 -0.13
C CYS A 48 14.53 -2.63 -1.61
N ILE A 49 13.34 -2.57 -2.22
CA ILE A 49 13.17 -2.14 -3.62
C ILE A 49 13.68 -0.72 -3.84
N MET A 50 13.51 0.16 -2.86
CA MET A 50 14.00 1.54 -2.91
C MET A 50 15.48 1.71 -2.57
N GLY A 51 16.18 0.63 -2.18
CA GLY A 51 17.55 0.71 -1.70
C GLY A 51 17.71 1.38 -0.33
N ARG A 52 16.61 1.61 0.42
CA ARG A 52 16.64 2.15 1.80
C ARG A 52 16.96 1.10 2.86
N GLU A 53 16.79 -0.16 2.50
CA GLU A 53 17.14 -1.32 3.32
C GLU A 53 17.93 -2.29 2.45
N GLU A 54 19.09 -2.74 2.93
CA GLU A 54 19.94 -3.66 2.18
C GLU A 54 19.40 -5.10 2.31
N ALA A 55 19.25 -5.80 1.19
CA ALA A 55 18.87 -7.20 1.19
C ALA A 55 20.11 -8.08 1.44
N ASP A 56 19.93 -9.18 2.18
CA ASP A 56 21.04 -10.12 2.47
C ASP A 56 21.41 -10.95 1.24
N ARG A 57 20.45 -11.22 0.36
CA ARG A 57 20.66 -11.95 -0.91
C ARG A 57 19.67 -11.48 -1.97
N GLY A 58 20.01 -11.79 -3.22
CA GLY A 58 19.18 -11.49 -4.38
C GLY A 58 19.59 -10.20 -5.07
N THR A 59 18.81 -9.82 -6.07
CA THR A 59 19.04 -8.62 -6.87
C THR A 59 17.75 -7.93 -7.23
N ILE A 60 17.78 -6.60 -7.26
CA ILE A 60 16.71 -5.74 -7.75
C ILE A 60 17.25 -5.00 -8.97
N LYS A 61 16.52 -5.05 -10.07
CA LYS A 61 16.89 -4.36 -11.32
C LYS A 61 15.68 -3.61 -11.86
N THR A 62 15.91 -2.40 -12.29
CA THR A 62 14.96 -1.58 -13.03
C THR A 62 15.46 -1.41 -14.46
N SER A 63 14.55 -1.05 -15.37
CA SER A 63 14.95 -0.56 -16.70
C SER A 63 15.84 0.68 -16.55
N ASP A 64 16.79 0.85 -17.48
CA ASP A 64 17.72 1.98 -17.44
C ASP A 64 16.96 3.31 -17.42
N GLY A 65 17.29 4.18 -16.47
CA GLY A 65 16.67 5.49 -16.29
C GLY A 65 15.24 5.50 -15.75
N ALA A 66 14.71 4.35 -15.33
CA ALA A 66 13.37 4.29 -14.74
C ALA A 66 13.31 5.01 -13.38
N VAL A 67 12.30 5.85 -13.21
CA VAL A 67 12.04 6.62 -12.00
C VAL A 67 11.08 5.86 -11.08
N ILE A 68 11.43 5.73 -9.80
CA ILE A 68 10.57 5.14 -8.78
C ILE A 68 10.03 6.25 -7.88
N GLY A 69 8.71 6.43 -7.84
CA GLY A 69 8.02 7.25 -6.85
C GLY A 69 7.67 6.42 -5.62
N TYR A 70 7.88 6.98 -4.46
CA TYR A 70 7.55 6.34 -3.19
C TYR A 70 6.81 7.28 -2.26
N LEU A 71 5.75 6.78 -1.65
CA LEU A 71 5.06 7.49 -0.57
C LEU A 71 5.93 7.50 0.69
N ARG A 72 6.52 8.67 1.01
CA ARG A 72 7.29 8.86 2.25
C ARG A 72 6.39 8.74 3.47
N GLN A 73 6.87 8.08 4.51
CA GLN A 73 6.18 8.01 5.81
C GLN A 73 6.74 9.02 6.82
N ASP A 74 7.90 9.58 6.52
CA ASP A 74 8.52 10.67 7.27
C ASP A 74 7.97 12.04 6.79
N PHE A 75 8.08 13.03 7.66
CA PHE A 75 7.66 14.41 7.41
C PHE A 75 8.88 15.35 7.39
N ASP A 76 9.96 14.85 6.83
CA ASP A 76 11.18 15.63 6.60
C ASP A 76 11.05 16.31 5.23
N TYR A 77 10.64 17.58 5.26
CA TYR A 77 10.43 18.41 4.08
C TYR A 77 11.66 19.29 3.87
N ALA A 78 12.10 19.44 2.62
CA ALA A 78 13.17 20.34 2.25
C ALA A 78 12.67 21.79 2.13
N GLY A 79 11.41 21.96 1.74
CA GLY A 79 10.77 23.27 1.58
C GLY A 79 9.95 23.71 2.80
N GLU A 80 9.58 25.00 2.82
CA GLU A 80 8.73 25.58 3.85
C GLU A 80 7.24 25.51 3.52
N THR A 81 6.91 25.33 2.22
CA THR A 81 5.53 25.32 1.71
C THR A 81 5.25 24.08 0.86
N ILE A 82 3.95 23.82 0.58
CA ILE A 82 3.58 22.76 -0.39
C ILE A 82 4.17 23.07 -1.77
N ARG A 83 4.21 24.36 -2.17
CA ARG A 83 4.79 24.77 -3.44
C ARG A 83 6.24 24.35 -3.55
N ASP A 84 7.05 24.63 -2.55
CA ASP A 84 8.47 24.28 -2.53
C ASP A 84 8.68 22.77 -2.65
N GLU A 85 7.87 21.97 -1.95
CA GLU A 85 7.95 20.50 -2.01
C GLU A 85 7.56 19.97 -3.41
N MET A 86 6.61 20.61 -4.09
CA MET A 86 6.26 20.27 -5.47
C MET A 86 7.34 20.71 -6.46
N GLU A 87 7.98 21.88 -6.24
CA GLU A 87 9.09 22.37 -7.06
C GLU A 87 10.32 21.45 -6.94
N GLU A 88 10.64 20.95 -5.75
CA GLU A 88 11.67 19.92 -5.56
C GLU A 88 11.35 18.66 -6.37
N ALA A 89 10.08 18.25 -6.40
CA ALA A 89 9.64 17.12 -7.20
C ALA A 89 9.86 17.35 -8.73
N TRP A 90 9.89 18.59 -9.18
CA TRP A 90 10.11 19.00 -10.55
C TRP A 90 11.50 19.60 -10.82
N GLU A 91 12.48 19.39 -9.96
CA GLU A 91 13.82 19.97 -10.07
C GLU A 91 14.42 19.83 -11.49
N ASP A 92 14.33 18.62 -12.07
CA ASP A 92 14.80 18.38 -13.44
C ASP A 92 14.06 19.22 -14.49
N VAL A 93 12.74 19.35 -14.37
CA VAL A 93 11.92 20.15 -15.31
C VAL A 93 12.27 21.62 -15.18
N LEU A 94 12.38 22.13 -13.95
CA LEU A 94 12.72 23.53 -13.68
C LEU A 94 14.14 23.86 -14.17
N PHE A 95 15.08 22.92 -14.03
CA PHE A 95 16.44 23.07 -14.57
C PHE A 95 16.42 23.26 -16.10
N TYR A 96 15.68 22.40 -16.83
CA TYR A 96 15.60 22.54 -18.29
C TYR A 96 14.79 23.75 -18.72
N LYS A 97 13.79 24.18 -17.95
CA LYS A 97 13.04 25.42 -18.17
C LYS A 97 13.96 26.64 -18.11
N ASP A 98 14.70 26.79 -17.00
CA ASP A 98 15.65 27.90 -16.81
C ASP A 98 16.73 27.91 -17.92
N ARG A 99 17.27 26.71 -18.25
CA ARG A 99 18.24 26.60 -19.35
C ARG A 99 17.66 27.01 -20.70
N MET A 100 16.42 26.61 -21.01
CA MET A 100 15.71 26.98 -22.23
C MET A 100 15.46 28.50 -22.30
N GLU A 101 15.05 29.12 -21.18
CA GLU A 101 14.84 30.56 -21.06
C GLU A 101 16.15 31.35 -21.28
N ARG A 102 17.27 30.90 -20.74
CA ARG A 102 18.61 31.49 -20.96
C ARG A 102 19.04 31.38 -22.40
N LEU A 103 18.93 30.20 -23.01
CA LEU A 103 19.29 29.99 -24.41
C LEU A 103 18.40 30.82 -25.35
N ALA A 104 17.09 30.95 -25.02
CA ALA A 104 16.21 31.84 -25.79
C ALA A 104 16.65 33.31 -25.74
N ALA A 105 17.06 33.80 -24.57
CA ALA A 105 17.59 35.17 -24.42
C ALA A 105 18.90 35.37 -25.18
N GLU A 106 19.81 34.39 -25.20
CA GLU A 106 21.06 34.45 -25.98
C GLU A 106 20.79 34.44 -27.48
N LEU A 107 19.81 33.66 -27.97
CA LEU A 107 19.39 33.60 -29.34
C LEU A 107 18.79 34.93 -29.87
N GLU A 108 18.21 35.75 -28.98
CA GLU A 108 17.76 37.10 -29.36
C GLU A 108 18.92 37.98 -29.88
N PHE A 109 20.12 37.80 -29.31
CA PHE A 109 21.34 38.55 -29.68
C PHE A 109 22.18 37.83 -30.74
N HIS A 110 22.08 36.51 -30.87
CA HIS A 110 22.89 35.67 -31.75
C HIS A 110 22.01 34.76 -32.62
N LYS A 111 21.12 35.36 -33.43
CA LYS A 111 20.05 34.64 -34.16
C LYS A 111 20.56 33.61 -35.18
N ASP A 112 21.77 33.78 -35.69
CA ASP A 112 22.34 32.93 -36.75
C ASP A 112 23.35 31.90 -36.19
N ASP A 113 23.48 31.78 -34.87
CA ASP A 113 24.36 30.80 -34.24
C ASP A 113 23.75 29.41 -34.28
N ALA A 114 24.23 28.58 -35.20
CA ALA A 114 23.72 27.22 -35.42
C ALA A 114 23.90 26.29 -34.20
N ASP A 115 24.96 26.49 -33.42
CA ASP A 115 25.24 25.67 -32.23
C ASP A 115 24.26 26.00 -31.10
N LEU A 116 23.95 27.29 -30.89
CA LEU A 116 22.94 27.75 -29.95
C LEU A 116 21.54 27.26 -30.32
N VAL A 117 21.17 27.31 -31.59
CA VAL A 117 19.88 26.77 -32.07
C VAL A 117 19.78 25.27 -31.81
N LEU A 118 20.85 24.53 -32.07
CA LEU A 118 20.88 23.09 -31.82
C LEU A 118 20.78 22.76 -30.32
N GLU A 119 21.45 23.54 -29.46
CA GLU A 119 21.42 23.38 -28.03
C GLU A 119 20.02 23.70 -27.48
N TYR A 120 19.39 24.78 -27.92
CA TYR A 120 18.00 25.12 -27.57
C TYR A 120 17.05 23.97 -27.92
N GLY A 121 17.12 23.47 -29.17
CA GLY A 121 16.24 22.36 -29.60
C GLY A 121 16.43 21.08 -28.79
N LYS A 122 17.67 20.76 -28.40
CA LYS A 122 17.92 19.60 -27.48
C LYS A 122 17.36 19.82 -26.07
N THR A 123 17.48 21.04 -25.56
CA THR A 123 16.99 21.45 -24.26
C THR A 123 15.45 21.42 -24.22
N GLU A 124 14.82 21.98 -25.27
CA GLU A 124 13.37 21.98 -25.46
C GLU A 124 12.81 20.55 -25.55
N ALA A 125 13.42 19.71 -26.40
CA ALA A 125 13.00 18.30 -26.51
C ALA A 125 13.11 17.54 -25.18
N ARG A 126 14.13 17.87 -24.38
CA ARG A 126 14.26 17.25 -23.04
C ARG A 126 13.24 17.78 -22.06
N PHE A 127 12.96 19.09 -22.07
CA PHE A 127 11.91 19.71 -21.28
C PHE A 127 10.53 19.12 -21.61
N GLU A 128 10.20 18.99 -22.90
CA GLU A 128 8.96 18.35 -23.35
C GLU A 128 8.88 16.89 -22.92
N PHE A 129 9.97 16.11 -23.09
CA PHE A 129 10.03 14.71 -22.68
C PHE A 129 9.76 14.52 -21.17
N LEU A 130 10.20 15.46 -20.34
CA LEU A 130 9.96 15.48 -18.89
C LEU A 130 8.57 15.99 -18.51
N GLY A 131 7.69 16.30 -19.47
CA GLY A 131 6.35 16.83 -19.21
C GLY A 131 6.33 18.31 -18.84
N GLY A 132 7.37 19.06 -19.24
CA GLY A 132 7.58 20.45 -18.83
C GLY A 132 6.46 21.42 -19.18
N TYR A 133 5.68 21.16 -20.25
CA TYR A 133 4.53 22.02 -20.57
C TYR A 133 3.30 21.75 -19.72
N ASP A 134 3.21 20.59 -19.08
CA ASP A 134 2.03 20.16 -18.32
C ASP A 134 2.26 20.14 -16.80
N TYR A 135 3.49 20.35 -16.32
CA TYR A 135 3.85 20.13 -14.90
C TYR A 135 3.00 20.94 -13.92
N GLU A 136 2.69 22.21 -14.23
CA GLU A 136 1.86 23.05 -13.36
C GLU A 136 0.40 22.56 -13.32
N SER A 137 -0.16 22.19 -14.49
CA SER A 137 -1.53 21.70 -14.57
C SER A 137 -1.70 20.33 -13.91
N ALA A 138 -0.70 19.45 -14.07
CA ALA A 138 -0.63 18.16 -13.41
C ALA A 138 -0.56 18.32 -11.87
N THR A 139 0.33 19.20 -11.39
CA THR A 139 0.46 19.51 -9.96
C THR A 139 -0.86 20.03 -9.38
N LYS A 140 -1.50 21.01 -10.07
CA LYS A 140 -2.81 21.55 -9.66
C LYS A 140 -3.88 20.46 -9.57
N LYS A 141 -3.96 19.59 -10.56
CA LYS A 141 -4.92 18.49 -10.60
C LYS A 141 -4.73 17.52 -9.44
N ILE A 142 -3.48 17.15 -9.14
CA ILE A 142 -3.13 16.23 -8.06
C ILE A 142 -3.44 16.86 -6.69
N LEU A 143 -2.98 18.08 -6.45
CA LEU A 143 -3.22 18.77 -5.17
C LEU A 143 -4.70 18.98 -4.89
N ARG A 144 -5.49 19.41 -5.89
CA ARG A 144 -6.95 19.56 -5.76
C ARG A 144 -7.63 18.21 -5.49
N GLY A 145 -7.21 17.14 -6.18
CA GLY A 145 -7.73 15.78 -5.94
C GLY A 145 -7.48 15.27 -4.53
N LEU A 146 -6.36 15.69 -3.92
CA LEU A 146 -6.01 15.38 -2.54
C LEU A 146 -6.56 16.40 -1.53
N GLY A 147 -7.46 17.29 -1.97
CA GLY A 147 -8.21 18.20 -1.11
C GLY A 147 -7.43 19.44 -0.64
N PHE A 148 -6.42 19.89 -1.40
CA PHE A 148 -5.73 21.15 -1.17
C PHE A 148 -6.28 22.25 -2.09
N THR A 149 -6.51 23.42 -1.50
CA THR A 149 -6.88 24.65 -2.22
C THR A 149 -5.63 25.42 -2.63
N GLU A 150 -5.76 26.39 -3.54
CA GLU A 150 -4.61 27.23 -3.93
C GLU A 150 -4.06 28.07 -2.77
N GLU A 151 -4.91 28.41 -1.80
CA GLU A 151 -4.52 29.13 -0.57
C GLU A 151 -3.61 28.29 0.35
N ASP A 152 -3.73 26.96 0.29
CA ASP A 152 -2.90 26.06 1.08
C ASP A 152 -1.46 25.95 0.55
N TRP A 153 -1.21 26.30 -0.72
CA TRP A 153 0.07 26.01 -1.37
C TRP A 153 1.23 26.83 -0.82
N ASP A 154 0.95 28.07 -0.41
CA ASP A 154 1.94 29.00 0.14
C ASP A 154 1.92 29.03 1.67
N ARG A 155 1.17 28.11 2.28
CA ARG A 155 1.08 27.97 3.73
C ARG A 155 2.21 27.13 4.26
N ASP A 156 2.71 27.47 5.49
CA ASP A 156 3.75 26.71 6.17
C ASP A 156 3.38 25.23 6.27
N ILE A 157 4.22 24.38 5.66
CA ILE A 157 4.03 22.93 5.57
C ILE A 157 4.01 22.27 6.95
N HIS A 158 4.71 22.83 7.93
CA HIS A 158 4.74 22.32 9.29
C HIS A 158 3.43 22.56 10.05
N SER A 159 2.63 23.53 9.62
CA SER A 159 1.31 23.85 10.20
C SER A 159 0.23 22.82 9.89
N PHE A 160 0.46 21.93 8.91
CA PHE A 160 -0.51 20.92 8.52
C PHE A 160 -0.56 19.74 9.51
N SER A 161 -1.75 19.14 9.65
CA SER A 161 -1.94 17.92 10.44
C SER A 161 -1.19 16.73 9.85
N GLY A 162 -0.91 15.69 10.66
CA GLY A 162 -0.24 14.48 10.19
C GLY A 162 -0.93 13.85 8.97
N GLY A 163 -2.26 13.78 8.96
CA GLY A 163 -3.01 13.26 7.81
C GLY A 163 -2.90 14.13 6.55
N GLN A 164 -2.83 15.48 6.71
CA GLN A 164 -2.58 16.37 5.58
C GLN A 164 -1.15 16.21 5.06
N LYS A 165 -0.17 16.02 5.94
CA LYS A 165 1.22 15.76 5.56
C LYS A 165 1.39 14.46 4.76
N VAL A 166 0.67 13.39 5.12
CA VAL A 166 0.63 12.15 4.30
C VAL A 166 0.13 12.43 2.88
N ARG A 167 -0.90 13.30 2.75
CA ARG A 167 -1.44 13.69 1.44
C ARG A 167 -0.48 14.55 0.62
N ILE A 168 0.30 15.42 1.27
CA ILE A 168 1.37 16.18 0.61
C ILE A 168 2.45 15.22 0.07
N ASN A 169 2.89 14.25 0.87
CA ASN A 169 3.85 13.23 0.44
C ASN A 169 3.31 12.39 -0.73
N LEU A 170 2.00 12.09 -0.73
CA LEU A 170 1.34 11.39 -1.82
C LEU A 170 1.33 12.24 -3.10
N ALA A 171 1.06 13.56 -2.98
CA ALA A 171 1.14 14.49 -4.10
C ALA A 171 2.54 14.52 -4.71
N ALA A 172 3.58 14.67 -3.88
CA ALA A 172 4.97 14.69 -4.32
C ALA A 172 5.39 13.39 -5.03
N ALA A 173 4.88 12.24 -4.57
CA ALA A 173 5.13 10.97 -5.24
C ALA A 173 4.47 10.87 -6.63
N PHE A 174 3.29 11.48 -6.81
CA PHE A 174 2.54 11.43 -8.07
C PHE A 174 2.99 12.47 -9.09
N VAL A 175 3.38 13.64 -8.62
CA VAL A 175 3.74 14.78 -9.47
C VAL A 175 4.89 14.43 -10.43
N ARG A 176 5.84 13.64 -10.01
CA ARG A 176 6.98 13.19 -10.84
C ARG A 176 6.60 12.24 -11.98
N HIS A 177 5.35 11.79 -12.08
CA HIS A 177 4.90 10.77 -13.05
C HIS A 177 5.88 9.58 -13.17
N PRO A 178 6.29 8.95 -12.07
CA PRO A 178 7.34 7.93 -12.11
C PRO A 178 6.92 6.70 -12.92
N ASP A 179 7.89 5.93 -13.43
CA ASP A 179 7.62 4.67 -14.12
C ASP A 179 7.04 3.61 -13.19
N PHE A 180 7.40 3.69 -11.90
CA PHE A 180 6.90 2.80 -10.85
C PHE A 180 6.50 3.59 -9.61
N LEU A 181 5.30 3.32 -9.11
CA LEU A 181 4.79 3.83 -7.84
C LEU A 181 4.82 2.74 -6.76
N LEU A 182 5.45 3.06 -5.64
CA LEU A 182 5.45 2.21 -4.44
C LEU A 182 4.63 2.90 -3.36
N LEU A 183 3.48 2.34 -3.00
CA LEU A 183 2.52 2.93 -2.07
C LEU A 183 2.39 2.04 -0.83
N ASP A 184 2.71 2.57 0.34
CA ASP A 184 2.53 1.88 1.63
C ASP A 184 1.36 2.52 2.39
N GLU A 185 0.23 1.80 2.46
CA GLU A 185 -1.02 2.23 3.09
C GLU A 185 -1.53 3.61 2.60
N PRO A 186 -1.67 3.83 1.27
CA PRO A 186 -2.04 5.14 0.72
C PRO A 186 -3.46 5.59 1.08
N THR A 187 -4.32 4.67 1.51
CA THR A 187 -5.71 4.92 1.90
C THR A 187 -5.84 5.53 3.30
N ASN A 188 -4.80 5.42 4.12
CA ASN A 188 -4.81 5.99 5.45
C ASN A 188 -4.95 7.52 5.39
N HIS A 189 -5.83 8.06 6.23
CA HIS A 189 -6.12 9.51 6.33
C HIS A 189 -6.85 10.13 5.12
N LEU A 190 -7.29 9.31 4.14
CA LEU A 190 -8.17 9.78 3.06
C LEU A 190 -9.64 9.66 3.48
N ASP A 191 -10.47 10.61 3.06
CA ASP A 191 -11.92 10.47 3.10
C ASP A 191 -12.43 9.82 1.81
N MET A 192 -13.75 9.56 1.75
CA MET A 192 -14.36 8.86 0.61
C MET A 192 -14.10 9.54 -0.73
N GLY A 193 -14.21 10.90 -0.78
CA GLY A 193 -14.01 11.63 -2.03
C GLY A 193 -12.55 11.56 -2.52
N MET A 194 -11.60 11.61 -1.58
CA MET A 194 -10.18 11.47 -1.90
C MET A 194 -9.82 10.04 -2.29
N LEU A 195 -10.47 9.05 -1.66
CA LEU A 195 -10.29 7.64 -2.00
C LEU A 195 -10.78 7.35 -3.43
N GLU A 196 -11.98 7.81 -3.78
CA GLU A 196 -12.53 7.70 -5.15
C GLU A 196 -11.61 8.37 -6.17
N TRP A 197 -11.10 9.58 -5.86
CA TRP A 197 -10.13 10.25 -6.72
C TRP A 197 -8.84 9.43 -6.89
N LEU A 198 -8.31 8.84 -5.81
CA LEU A 198 -7.10 8.02 -5.85
C LEU A 198 -7.31 6.76 -6.70
N GLU A 199 -8.46 6.10 -6.57
CA GLU A 199 -8.83 4.95 -7.39
C GLU A 199 -8.87 5.31 -8.88
N ASP A 200 -9.52 6.43 -9.22
CA ASP A 200 -9.60 6.92 -10.61
C ASP A 200 -8.24 7.33 -11.17
N TYR A 201 -7.41 7.98 -10.34
CA TYR A 201 -6.03 8.32 -10.70
C TYR A 201 -5.23 7.06 -11.01
N LEU A 202 -5.22 6.08 -10.12
CA LEU A 202 -4.49 4.83 -10.32
C LEU A 202 -5.03 4.05 -11.52
N ARG A 203 -6.34 4.00 -11.72
CA ARG A 203 -6.95 3.32 -12.88
C ARG A 203 -6.47 3.89 -14.22
N SER A 204 -6.19 5.18 -14.27
CA SER A 204 -5.66 5.86 -15.46
C SER A 204 -4.13 5.85 -15.56
N TYR A 205 -3.44 5.42 -14.51
CA TYR A 205 -1.98 5.45 -14.42
C TYR A 205 -1.35 4.38 -15.31
N LYS A 206 -0.39 4.81 -16.15
CA LYS A 206 0.28 3.94 -17.14
C LYS A 206 1.55 3.27 -16.62
N GLY A 207 2.11 3.75 -15.53
CA GLY A 207 3.27 3.14 -14.87
C GLY A 207 2.92 1.84 -14.14
N GLY A 208 3.91 1.17 -13.58
CA GLY A 208 3.71 0.03 -12.68
C GLY A 208 3.40 0.52 -11.26
N VAL A 209 2.49 -0.14 -10.57
CA VAL A 209 2.15 0.19 -9.17
C VAL A 209 2.30 -1.03 -8.29
N LEU A 210 3.04 -0.88 -7.19
CA LEU A 210 3.08 -1.85 -6.09
C LEU A 210 2.51 -1.18 -4.85
N MET A 211 1.35 -1.67 -4.38
CA MET A 211 0.63 -1.04 -3.27
C MET A 211 0.40 -2.03 -2.13
N ILE A 212 0.65 -1.58 -0.91
CA ILE A 212 0.23 -2.25 0.31
C ILE A 212 -1.03 -1.53 0.79
N SER A 213 -2.12 -2.26 1.02
CA SER A 213 -3.31 -1.72 1.68
C SER A 213 -4.05 -2.81 2.45
N HIS A 214 -4.70 -2.41 3.54
CA HIS A 214 -5.66 -3.22 4.27
C HIS A 214 -7.10 -3.01 3.79
N ASP A 215 -7.32 -2.03 2.92
CA ASP A 215 -8.61 -1.75 2.32
C ASP A 215 -8.86 -2.70 1.13
N ARG A 216 -9.81 -3.62 1.32
CA ARG A 216 -10.17 -4.64 0.33
C ARG A 216 -10.85 -4.04 -0.90
N TYR A 217 -11.68 -3.03 -0.69
CA TYR A 217 -12.39 -2.36 -1.77
C TYR A 217 -11.44 -1.59 -2.66
N PHE A 218 -10.50 -0.87 -2.05
CA PHE A 218 -9.44 -0.19 -2.77
C PHE A 218 -8.59 -1.16 -3.61
N LEU A 219 -8.17 -2.30 -3.03
CA LEU A 219 -7.42 -3.31 -3.77
C LEU A 219 -8.23 -3.95 -4.91
N ASP A 220 -9.55 -4.14 -4.76
CA ASP A 220 -10.40 -4.61 -5.85
C ASP A 220 -10.56 -3.58 -6.97
N ALA A 221 -10.60 -2.29 -6.63
CA ALA A 221 -10.74 -1.20 -7.60
C ALA A 221 -9.45 -0.89 -8.37
N ALA A 222 -8.29 -0.95 -7.69
CA ALA A 222 -7.02 -0.46 -8.21
C ALA A 222 -6.06 -1.57 -8.66
N ALA A 223 -6.12 -2.79 -8.09
CA ALA A 223 -5.14 -3.83 -8.37
C ALA A 223 -5.55 -4.74 -9.55
N THR A 224 -4.61 -5.04 -10.43
CA THR A 224 -4.73 -6.03 -11.52
C THR A 224 -4.21 -7.41 -11.13
N GLY A 225 -3.43 -7.48 -10.04
CA GLY A 225 -2.88 -8.70 -9.46
C GLY A 225 -2.57 -8.53 -7.99
N ILE A 226 -2.49 -9.65 -7.28
CA ILE A 226 -2.14 -9.68 -5.85
C ILE A 226 -0.90 -10.54 -5.66
N ILE A 227 0.03 -10.05 -4.87
CA ILE A 227 1.14 -10.82 -4.30
C ILE A 227 0.88 -11.00 -2.81
N ASP A 228 0.79 -12.26 -2.38
CA ASP A 228 0.60 -12.62 -0.98
C ASP A 228 1.94 -13.03 -0.37
N LEU A 229 2.38 -12.30 0.65
CA LEU A 229 3.59 -12.59 1.41
C LEU A 229 3.21 -13.38 2.67
N GLU A 230 3.36 -14.69 2.60
CA GLU A 230 3.01 -15.63 3.66
C GLU A 230 4.13 -16.64 3.88
N ASN A 231 4.39 -17.00 5.15
CA ASN A 231 5.45 -17.96 5.51
C ASN A 231 6.81 -17.64 4.87
N HIS A 232 7.20 -16.36 4.89
CA HIS A 232 8.45 -15.84 4.31
C HIS A 232 8.58 -15.97 2.79
N ARG A 233 7.52 -16.35 2.08
CA ARG A 233 7.48 -16.55 0.61
C ARG A 233 6.35 -15.75 -0.01
N ILE A 234 6.42 -15.60 -1.33
CA ILE A 234 5.36 -14.95 -2.09
C ILE A 234 4.57 -15.93 -2.93
N HIS A 235 3.27 -15.66 -3.05
CA HIS A 235 2.37 -16.31 -3.99
C HIS A 235 1.68 -15.23 -4.82
N SER A 236 1.69 -15.39 -6.14
CA SER A 236 1.11 -14.39 -7.06
C SER A 236 -0.24 -14.87 -7.60
N TYR A 237 -1.22 -13.97 -7.56
CA TYR A 237 -2.58 -14.22 -8.01
C TYR A 237 -2.99 -13.16 -9.04
N ARG A 238 -3.72 -13.54 -10.08
CA ARG A 238 -4.26 -12.62 -11.07
C ARG A 238 -5.64 -12.13 -10.67
N GLY A 239 -5.88 -10.83 -10.86
CA GLY A 239 -7.15 -10.17 -10.54
C GLY A 239 -7.13 -9.44 -9.20
N GLY A 240 -8.27 -8.84 -8.83
CA GLY A 240 -8.43 -8.08 -7.58
C GLY A 240 -8.46 -8.95 -6.33
N TYR A 241 -8.67 -8.29 -5.20
CA TYR A 241 -8.63 -8.91 -3.87
C TYR A 241 -9.71 -9.99 -3.68
N THR A 242 -10.92 -9.76 -4.14
CA THR A 242 -12.02 -10.74 -4.03
C THR A 242 -11.64 -12.05 -4.72
N ARG A 243 -11.14 -11.99 -5.95
CA ARG A 243 -10.71 -13.18 -6.70
C ARG A 243 -9.55 -13.90 -6.03
N TYR A 244 -8.60 -13.17 -5.49
CA TYR A 244 -7.50 -13.72 -4.69
C TYR A 244 -8.05 -14.51 -3.50
N MET A 245 -8.96 -13.93 -2.70
CA MET A 245 -9.54 -14.57 -1.53
C MET A 245 -10.30 -15.85 -1.87
N ASP A 246 -11.07 -15.85 -2.96
CA ASP A 246 -11.78 -17.04 -3.45
C ASP A 246 -10.79 -18.16 -3.81
N THR A 247 -9.73 -17.81 -4.52
CA THR A 247 -8.70 -18.78 -4.93
C THR A 247 -7.96 -19.33 -3.73
N LYS A 248 -7.48 -18.45 -2.85
CA LYS A 248 -6.77 -18.83 -1.62
C LYS A 248 -7.62 -19.71 -0.71
N THR A 249 -8.90 -19.40 -0.56
CA THR A 249 -9.82 -20.21 0.25
C THR A 249 -9.96 -21.64 -0.30
N ARG A 250 -10.06 -21.78 -1.63
CA ARG A 250 -10.12 -23.11 -2.28
C ARG A 250 -8.81 -23.88 -2.15
N GLU A 251 -7.67 -23.21 -2.35
CA GLU A 251 -6.34 -23.80 -2.21
C GLU A 251 -6.09 -24.26 -0.77
N THR A 252 -6.42 -23.42 0.23
CA THR A 252 -6.30 -23.77 1.65
C THR A 252 -7.18 -24.95 2.01
N ALA A 253 -8.43 -24.98 1.58
CA ALA A 253 -9.33 -26.11 1.83
C ALA A 253 -8.85 -27.41 1.17
N ALA A 254 -8.28 -27.32 -0.04
CA ALA A 254 -7.70 -28.46 -0.73
C ALA A 254 -6.43 -28.98 -0.01
N TYR A 255 -5.58 -28.07 0.43
CA TYR A 255 -4.37 -28.40 1.19
C TYR A 255 -4.71 -29.05 2.55
N GLU A 256 -5.68 -28.51 3.30
CA GLU A 256 -6.14 -29.09 4.56
C GLU A 256 -6.64 -30.53 4.37
N LYS A 257 -7.46 -30.78 3.34
CA LYS A 257 -7.93 -32.13 3.02
C LYS A 257 -6.77 -33.09 2.64
N ALA A 258 -5.80 -32.60 1.87
CA ALA A 258 -4.64 -33.39 1.50
C ALA A 258 -3.78 -33.74 2.73
N TYR A 259 -3.59 -32.74 3.63
CA TYR A 259 -2.88 -32.94 4.89
C TYR A 259 -3.59 -33.97 5.79
N GLU A 260 -4.90 -33.84 6.00
CA GLU A 260 -5.68 -34.77 6.81
C GLU A 260 -5.59 -36.20 6.25
N LYS A 261 -5.75 -36.35 4.94
CA LYS A 261 -5.61 -37.66 4.27
C LYS A 261 -4.21 -38.26 4.42
N GLN A 262 -3.17 -37.41 4.31
CA GLN A 262 -1.80 -37.87 4.53
C GLN A 262 -1.56 -38.30 5.98
N GLN A 263 -2.06 -37.53 6.95
CA GLN A 263 -1.93 -37.86 8.37
C GLN A 263 -2.66 -39.17 8.73
N GLU A 264 -3.84 -39.40 8.14
CA GLU A 264 -4.57 -40.66 8.31
C GLU A 264 -3.78 -41.83 7.74
N HIS A 265 -3.25 -41.72 6.53
CA HIS A 265 -2.41 -42.70 5.91
C HIS A 265 -1.13 -43.00 6.72
N ILE A 266 -0.49 -41.97 7.25
CA ILE A 266 0.69 -42.14 8.13
C ILE A 266 0.29 -42.93 9.36
N ARG A 267 -0.78 -42.57 10.04
CA ARG A 267 -1.29 -43.21 11.26
C ARG A 267 -1.60 -44.69 11.00
N GLU A 268 -2.34 -45.03 9.94
CA GLU A 268 -2.68 -46.41 9.59
C GLU A 268 -1.43 -47.21 9.29
N THR A 269 -0.48 -46.63 8.56
CA THR A 269 0.79 -47.30 8.21
C THR A 269 1.63 -47.54 9.46
N GLU A 270 1.75 -46.59 10.37
CA GLU A 270 2.46 -46.73 11.64
C GLU A 270 1.81 -47.80 12.52
N GLU A 271 0.46 -47.85 12.60
CA GLU A 271 -0.27 -48.93 13.32
C GLU A 271 -0.01 -50.28 12.71
N TYR A 272 -0.02 -50.39 11.38
CA TYR A 272 0.32 -51.65 10.70
C TYR A 272 1.75 -52.10 11.03
N ILE A 273 2.71 -51.19 10.94
CA ILE A 273 4.11 -51.45 11.25
C ILE A 273 4.25 -51.94 12.70
N ARG A 274 3.63 -51.23 13.66
CA ARG A 274 3.64 -51.58 15.08
C ARG A 274 3.09 -52.99 15.33
N ARG A 275 1.97 -53.35 14.67
CA ARG A 275 1.30 -54.63 14.86
C ARG A 275 2.10 -55.81 14.26
N TYR A 276 2.80 -55.57 13.14
CA TYR A 276 3.46 -56.65 12.39
C TYR A 276 4.99 -56.55 12.36
N LYS A 277 5.61 -55.74 13.18
CA LYS A 277 7.07 -55.53 13.26
C LYS A 277 7.83 -56.85 13.57
N ALA A 278 7.25 -57.71 14.37
CA ALA A 278 7.74 -59.06 14.70
C ALA A 278 6.72 -60.09 14.24
N GLY A 279 7.08 -61.03 13.35
CA GLY A 279 6.21 -62.08 12.91
C GLY A 279 6.24 -62.33 11.36
N ILE A 280 5.31 -63.17 10.89
CA ILE A 280 5.24 -63.65 9.47
C ILE A 280 5.18 -62.48 8.45
N LYS A 281 4.61 -61.34 8.79
CA LYS A 281 4.47 -60.16 7.95
C LYS A 281 5.58 -59.12 8.14
N SER A 282 6.66 -59.44 8.86
CA SER A 282 7.76 -58.51 9.13
C SER A 282 8.44 -57.92 7.88
N LYS A 283 8.54 -58.68 6.80
CA LYS A 283 9.08 -58.18 5.52
C LYS A 283 8.20 -57.09 4.91
N GLN A 284 6.86 -57.24 4.96
CA GLN A 284 5.92 -56.23 4.50
C GLN A 284 5.91 -54.99 5.40
N ALA A 285 6.00 -55.17 6.73
CA ALA A 285 6.12 -54.05 7.66
C ALA A 285 7.39 -53.22 7.41
N ARG A 286 8.53 -53.88 7.14
CA ARG A 286 9.78 -53.18 6.74
C ARG A 286 9.65 -52.42 5.43
N GLY A 287 8.97 -53.00 4.42
CA GLY A 287 8.68 -52.33 3.16
C GLY A 287 7.85 -51.03 3.37
N ARG A 288 6.77 -51.11 4.15
CA ARG A 288 5.95 -49.92 4.50
C ARG A 288 6.72 -48.89 5.30
N GLN A 289 7.59 -49.32 6.23
CA GLN A 289 8.46 -48.38 6.96
C GLN A 289 9.40 -47.65 6.01
N SER A 290 9.98 -48.32 5.03
CA SER A 290 10.85 -47.68 4.03
C SER A 290 10.08 -46.69 3.16
N GLN A 291 8.82 -47.00 2.78
CA GLN A 291 7.94 -46.07 2.06
C GLN A 291 7.60 -44.83 2.91
N LEU A 292 7.24 -45.04 4.19
CA LEU A 292 6.92 -43.97 5.12
C LEU A 292 8.12 -43.03 5.35
N ASN A 293 9.33 -43.58 5.44
CA ASN A 293 10.55 -42.79 5.62
C ASN A 293 10.91 -41.96 4.38
N ARG A 294 10.42 -42.31 3.18
CA ARG A 294 10.62 -41.56 1.93
C ARG A 294 9.46 -40.62 1.63
N LEU A 295 8.37 -40.72 2.39
CA LEU A 295 7.20 -39.86 2.19
C LEU A 295 7.56 -38.43 2.53
N GLU A 296 7.41 -37.49 1.58
CA GLU A 296 7.48 -36.09 1.81
C GLU A 296 6.26 -35.66 2.65
N ARG A 297 6.52 -35.23 3.86
CA ARG A 297 5.45 -34.86 4.80
C ARG A 297 4.98 -33.44 4.51
N LEU A 298 3.68 -33.29 4.33
CA LEU A 298 3.05 -31.98 4.26
C LEU A 298 3.19 -31.26 5.62
N GLU A 299 3.50 -30.00 5.58
CA GLU A 299 3.55 -29.17 6.77
C GLU A 299 2.13 -28.94 7.32
N LYS A 300 2.05 -28.81 8.63
CA LYS A 300 0.75 -28.52 9.28
C LYS A 300 0.23 -27.18 8.77
N PRO A 301 -1.02 -27.12 8.24
CA PRO A 301 -1.61 -25.86 7.83
C PRO A 301 -1.55 -24.83 8.95
N ASN A 302 -1.00 -23.66 8.64
CA ASN A 302 -0.93 -22.55 9.59
C ASN A 302 -2.33 -21.90 9.67
N ARG A 303 -3.14 -22.32 10.64
CA ARG A 303 -4.41 -21.67 10.90
C ARG A 303 -4.13 -20.32 11.57
N GLN A 304 -4.34 -19.23 10.85
CA GLN A 304 -4.34 -17.91 11.46
C GLN A 304 -5.38 -17.94 12.60
N ALA A 305 -4.90 -17.68 13.81
CA ALA A 305 -5.79 -17.58 14.97
C ALA A 305 -6.77 -16.42 14.71
N THR A 306 -8.03 -16.75 14.46
CA THR A 306 -9.08 -15.75 14.42
C THR A 306 -9.30 -15.23 15.83
N PHE A 307 -8.82 -14.02 16.07
CA PHE A 307 -9.08 -13.36 17.34
C PHE A 307 -10.57 -12.96 17.36
N ARG A 308 -11.34 -13.57 18.26
CA ARG A 308 -12.74 -13.22 18.47
C ARG A 308 -12.84 -12.38 19.72
N PHE A 309 -13.16 -11.11 19.56
CA PHE A 309 -13.61 -10.29 20.67
C PHE A 309 -15.03 -10.68 21.05
N HIS A 310 -15.25 -11.08 22.28
CA HIS A 310 -16.56 -11.15 22.89
C HIS A 310 -16.70 -9.96 23.84
N PHE A 311 -17.49 -8.99 23.45
CA PHE A 311 -17.98 -8.01 24.40
C PHE A 311 -19.13 -8.68 25.16
N THR A 312 -18.97 -8.88 26.45
CA THR A 312 -20.08 -9.29 27.31
C THR A 312 -20.88 -8.02 27.61
N PRO A 313 -22.09 -7.85 27.04
CA PRO A 313 -22.92 -6.71 27.40
C PRO A 313 -23.28 -6.81 28.88
N PRO A 314 -23.38 -5.69 29.62
CA PRO A 314 -23.88 -5.71 30.98
C PRO A 314 -25.33 -6.27 30.96
N ASP A 315 -25.66 -7.10 31.95
CA ASP A 315 -26.97 -7.77 32.03
C ASP A 315 -28.13 -6.76 32.10
N ASP A 316 -27.87 -5.58 32.64
CA ASP A 316 -28.84 -4.51 32.87
C ASP A 316 -28.43 -3.23 32.07
N CYS A 317 -28.78 -3.19 30.80
CA CYS A 317 -28.59 -2.01 29.96
C CYS A 317 -29.97 -1.44 29.56
N ALA A 318 -30.16 -0.14 29.74
CA ALA A 318 -31.39 0.53 29.34
C ALA A 318 -31.61 0.40 27.82
N ASP A 319 -32.87 0.37 27.38
CA ASP A 319 -33.23 0.31 25.96
C ASP A 319 -32.68 1.48 25.15
N LYS A 320 -32.60 2.67 25.75
CA LYS A 320 -31.94 3.84 25.21
C LYS A 320 -30.55 3.94 25.81
N VAL A 321 -29.53 3.77 25.00
CA VAL A 321 -28.10 3.77 25.43
C VAL A 321 -27.48 5.17 25.32
N LEU A 322 -27.88 5.94 24.31
CA LEU A 322 -27.39 7.29 24.09
C LEU A 322 -28.53 8.17 23.57
N ASP A 323 -28.64 9.35 24.18
CA ASP A 323 -29.55 10.41 23.75
C ASP A 323 -28.76 11.70 23.67
N ILE A 324 -28.63 12.26 22.47
CA ILE A 324 -28.09 13.59 22.25
C ILE A 324 -29.24 14.47 21.78
N LEU A 325 -29.49 15.55 22.50
CA LEU A 325 -30.51 16.54 22.20
C LEU A 325 -29.82 17.91 22.06
N HIS A 326 -30.00 18.54 20.91
CA HIS A 326 -29.44 19.85 20.59
C HIS A 326 -27.91 19.94 20.79
N GLY A 327 -27.17 18.84 20.45
CA GLY A 327 -25.73 18.72 20.62
C GLY A 327 -25.00 19.77 19.75
N THR A 328 -24.14 20.57 20.38
CA THR A 328 -23.28 21.53 19.68
C THR A 328 -21.88 21.38 20.23
N ALA A 329 -20.88 21.19 19.37
CA ALA A 329 -19.49 21.15 19.80
C ALA A 329 -18.53 21.76 18.76
N GLY A 330 -17.40 22.26 19.25
CA GLY A 330 -16.38 22.89 18.44
C GLY A 330 -15.16 23.27 19.26
N TYR A 331 -14.25 24.04 18.68
CA TYR A 331 -13.01 24.45 19.32
C TYR A 331 -12.88 25.97 19.23
N ASN A 332 -12.32 26.60 20.27
CA ASN A 332 -12.02 28.05 20.32
C ASN A 332 -13.22 28.93 19.99
N GLY A 333 -14.42 28.54 20.45
CA GLY A 333 -15.65 29.31 20.21
C GLY A 333 -16.25 29.14 18.80
N THR A 334 -15.61 28.36 17.91
CA THR A 334 -16.14 28.07 16.58
C THR A 334 -16.78 26.69 16.61
N PRO A 335 -18.12 26.58 16.44
CA PRO A 335 -18.76 25.26 16.40
C PRO A 335 -18.46 24.54 15.09
N LEU A 336 -18.07 23.28 15.18
CA LEU A 336 -17.91 22.38 14.05
C LEU A 336 -19.27 21.81 13.60
N PHE A 337 -20.16 21.57 14.55
CA PHE A 337 -21.54 21.19 14.29
C PHE A 337 -22.47 21.80 15.33
N LYS A 338 -23.72 21.98 14.96
CA LYS A 338 -24.74 22.59 15.80
C LYS A 338 -26.02 21.75 15.72
N ASP A 339 -26.74 21.71 16.83
CA ASP A 339 -28.10 21.18 16.93
C ASP A 339 -28.24 19.75 16.41
N ILE A 340 -27.29 18.88 16.81
CA ILE A 340 -27.35 17.47 16.47
C ILE A 340 -28.32 16.74 17.41
N GLU A 341 -29.22 15.95 16.83
CA GLU A 341 -30.05 14.99 17.52
C GLU A 341 -29.65 13.57 17.12
N MET A 342 -29.40 12.72 18.11
CA MET A 342 -29.03 11.32 17.89
C MET A 342 -29.57 10.44 19.01
N HIS A 343 -30.21 9.35 18.65
CA HIS A 343 -30.72 8.35 19.58
C HIS A 343 -30.16 6.99 19.21
N ILE A 344 -29.50 6.31 20.15
CA ILE A 344 -28.98 4.95 19.94
C ILE A 344 -29.60 4.02 20.97
N LYS A 345 -30.17 2.93 20.48
CA LYS A 345 -30.78 1.86 21.30
C LYS A 345 -29.83 0.72 21.54
N LYS A 346 -30.14 -0.08 22.54
CA LYS A 346 -29.42 -1.33 22.84
C LYS A 346 -29.38 -2.25 21.61
N GLY A 347 -28.17 -2.67 21.21
CA GLY A 347 -27.95 -3.56 20.08
C GLY A 347 -27.87 -2.89 18.72
N GLU A 348 -28.04 -1.56 18.64
CA GLU A 348 -27.83 -0.82 17.39
C GLU A 348 -26.34 -0.56 17.17
N ALA A 349 -25.90 -0.70 15.93
CA ALA A 349 -24.57 -0.29 15.45
C ALA A 349 -24.74 0.89 14.48
N VAL A 350 -24.16 2.02 14.84
CA VAL A 350 -24.26 3.26 14.04
C VAL A 350 -22.93 3.58 13.40
N GLY A 351 -22.90 3.75 12.08
CA GLY A 351 -21.75 4.20 11.32
C GLY A 351 -21.72 5.71 11.17
N LEU A 352 -20.64 6.39 11.62
CA LEU A 352 -20.45 7.84 11.46
C LEU A 352 -19.58 8.10 10.23
N ILE A 353 -20.16 8.63 9.18
CA ILE A 353 -19.52 8.88 7.88
C ILE A 353 -19.51 10.39 7.60
N GLY A 354 -18.46 10.85 6.92
CA GLY A 354 -18.34 12.24 6.48
C GLY A 354 -16.90 12.61 6.11
N PRO A 355 -16.69 13.77 5.47
CA PRO A 355 -15.37 14.23 5.05
C PRO A 355 -14.43 14.48 6.24
N ASN A 356 -13.12 14.58 5.95
CA ASN A 356 -12.14 14.92 6.96
C ASN A 356 -12.39 16.36 7.46
N GLY A 357 -12.28 16.55 8.78
CA GLY A 357 -12.59 17.85 9.40
C GLY A 357 -14.08 18.08 9.74
N ALA A 358 -15.01 17.22 9.32
CA ALA A 358 -16.45 17.36 9.60
C ALA A 358 -16.85 17.21 11.08
N GLY A 359 -15.89 16.94 11.97
CA GLY A 359 -16.15 16.84 13.42
C GLY A 359 -16.50 15.44 13.92
N LYS A 360 -16.27 14.38 13.16
CA LYS A 360 -16.56 12.98 13.58
C LYS A 360 -15.90 12.61 14.92
N THR A 361 -14.60 12.86 15.04
CA THR A 361 -13.85 12.61 16.27
C THR A 361 -14.31 13.54 17.42
N THR A 362 -14.71 14.77 17.11
CA THR A 362 -15.25 15.73 18.06
C THR A 362 -16.58 15.25 18.63
N LEU A 363 -17.45 14.68 17.78
CA LEU A 363 -18.70 14.07 18.24
C LEU A 363 -18.44 12.88 19.16
N LEU A 364 -17.51 12.01 18.82
CA LEU A 364 -17.13 10.89 19.70
C LEU A 364 -16.58 11.39 21.05
N LYS A 365 -15.71 12.41 21.05
CA LYS A 365 -15.18 13.02 22.27
C LYS A 365 -16.26 13.67 23.13
N MET A 366 -17.28 14.28 22.51
CA MET A 366 -18.43 14.80 23.22
C MET A 366 -19.24 13.65 23.87
N ILE A 367 -19.45 12.55 23.15
CA ILE A 367 -20.16 11.36 23.68
C ILE A 367 -19.40 10.72 24.85
N THR A 368 -18.07 10.64 24.75
CA THR A 368 -17.23 10.05 25.83
C THR A 368 -16.98 11.03 26.99
N GLY A 369 -17.42 12.28 26.91
CA GLY A 369 -17.22 13.30 27.95
C GLY A 369 -15.79 13.87 27.97
N GLU A 370 -14.98 13.62 26.95
CA GLU A 370 -13.63 14.18 26.81
C GLU A 370 -13.67 15.65 26.31
N LEU A 371 -14.78 16.06 25.73
CA LEU A 371 -15.05 17.41 25.27
C LEU A 371 -16.40 17.85 25.83
N ALA A 372 -16.38 18.96 26.57
CA ALA A 372 -17.58 19.57 27.13
C ALA A 372 -18.14 20.67 26.21
#